data_0f940ba06c5b7dfe03b2ebd283e05958
#
_entry.id   0f940ba06c5b7dfe03b2ebd283e05958
#
_cell.length_a   1.000
_cell.length_b   1.000
_cell.length_c   1.000
_cell.angle_alpha   90.00
_cell.angle_beta   90.00
_cell.angle_gamma   90.00
#
_symmetry.space_group_name_H-M   'P 1'
#
loop_
_entity.id
_entity.type
_entity.pdbx_description
1 polymer ?
#
loop_
_entity_poly.entity_id
_entity_poly.type
_entity_poly.pdbx_seq_one_letter_code
_entity_poly.pdbx_strand_id
1 'polypeptide(L)'
;MKHIFYAAFAALSLLTFSSCHKDHDNHDDHTHTGTAGALEFEMEHTFGVSAFQVNTPYVDANGDTVIFSSGNYYISHIRLIKTDGSYYESALTHEINLAIPGSASVDMADIPNGDYTGVQFALGTETSAVFGNVSGSVANAAFDYEAYNANGAALTSIFDFGSVLSIAPNAAPVLHMSMNMESLFANGITPAVYSTIAAGTTESESFLTNMLGAITFEHLHQ
;
A
#
# COMPACT_ATOMS: atom_id res chain seq x y z
N MET A 1 -3.78 -41.23 56.88
CA MET A 1 -3.91 -39.92 56.17
C MET A 1 -2.91 -39.93 55.04
N LYS A 2 -3.42 -40.06 53.80
CA LYS A 2 -2.62 -40.22 52.59
C LYS A 2 -2.58 -38.86 51.87
N HIS A 3 -1.40 -38.28 51.76
CA HIS A 3 -1.17 -37.05 50.96
C HIS A 3 -0.94 -37.45 49.52
N ILE A 4 -1.82 -37.03 48.61
CA ILE A 4 -1.69 -37.20 47.18
C ILE A 4 -1.09 -35.91 46.62
N PHE A 5 0.14 -35.97 46.11
CA PHE A 5 0.80 -34.89 45.33
C PHE A 5 0.31 -34.98 43.90
N TYR A 6 -0.39 -33.95 43.41
CA TYR A 6 -0.62 -33.74 41.98
C TYR A 6 0.54 -32.92 41.40
N ALA A 7 1.34 -33.58 40.58
CA ALA A 7 2.31 -32.89 39.73
C ALA A 7 1.59 -32.38 38.48
N ALA A 8 1.46 -31.05 38.37
CA ALA A 8 0.97 -30.42 37.15
C ALA A 8 2.09 -30.35 36.12
N PHE A 9 1.94 -31.11 35.03
CA PHE A 9 2.82 -31.03 33.86
C PHE A 9 2.36 -29.84 33.00
N ALA A 10 3.13 -28.74 33.03
CA ALA A 10 2.95 -27.63 32.11
C ALA A 10 3.62 -28.01 30.80
N ALA A 11 2.82 -28.44 29.81
CA ALA A 11 3.30 -28.59 28.42
C ALA A 11 3.43 -27.22 27.77
N LEU A 12 4.66 -26.74 27.66
CA LEU A 12 5.03 -25.55 26.91
C LEU A 12 4.99 -25.92 25.43
N SER A 13 3.86 -25.64 24.77
CA SER A 13 3.75 -25.75 23.32
C SER A 13 4.48 -24.60 22.65
N LEU A 14 5.69 -24.87 22.15
CA LEU A 14 6.42 -24.02 21.21
C LEU A 14 5.63 -24.01 19.89
N LEU A 15 4.83 -22.96 19.69
CA LEU A 15 4.30 -22.63 18.37
C LEU A 15 5.43 -22.07 17.53
N THR A 16 6.07 -22.94 16.76
CA THR A 16 6.91 -22.51 15.65
C THR A 16 5.99 -21.92 14.59
N PHE A 17 5.95 -20.59 14.51
CA PHE A 17 5.39 -19.93 13.34
C PHE A 17 6.30 -20.26 12.15
N SER A 18 5.94 -21.31 11.44
CA SER A 18 6.44 -21.52 10.09
C SER A 18 5.82 -20.40 9.25
N SER A 19 6.63 -19.40 8.93
CA SER A 19 6.33 -18.45 7.86
C SER A 19 6.17 -19.30 6.60
N CYS A 20 4.94 -19.63 6.23
CA CYS A 20 4.63 -20.11 4.90
C CYS A 20 4.82 -18.89 3.97
N HIS A 21 6.00 -18.76 3.46
CA HIS A 21 6.23 -18.09 2.19
C HIS A 21 5.40 -18.90 1.19
N LYS A 22 4.26 -18.35 0.80
CA LYS A 22 3.40 -18.95 -0.21
C LYS A 22 4.09 -18.61 -1.53
N ASP A 23 4.87 -19.56 -2.02
CA ASP A 23 5.37 -19.50 -3.39
C ASP A 23 4.16 -19.32 -4.30
N HIS A 24 3.99 -18.12 -4.84
CA HIS A 24 3.07 -17.84 -5.93
C HIS A 24 3.69 -18.40 -7.21
N ASP A 25 3.75 -19.73 -7.32
CA ASP A 25 4.01 -20.42 -8.57
C ASP A 25 2.76 -20.40 -9.45
N ASN A 26 2.38 -19.23 -9.92
CA ASN A 26 1.54 -19.05 -11.09
C ASN A 26 2.09 -17.88 -11.92
N HIS A 27 3.38 -17.99 -12.29
CA HIS A 27 3.85 -17.24 -13.44
C HIS A 27 3.22 -17.87 -14.68
N ASP A 28 2.19 -17.23 -15.22
CA ASP A 28 1.91 -17.36 -16.63
C ASP A 28 3.19 -16.93 -17.36
N ASP A 29 3.87 -17.90 -17.96
CA ASP A 29 5.12 -17.74 -18.68
C ASP A 29 4.85 -16.88 -19.95
N HIS A 30 4.71 -15.57 -19.76
CA HIS A 30 4.69 -14.61 -20.85
C HIS A 30 6.11 -14.52 -21.38
N THR A 31 6.44 -15.39 -22.36
CA THR A 31 7.68 -15.30 -23.14
C THR A 31 7.73 -13.96 -23.86
N HIS A 32 8.24 -12.94 -23.20
CA HIS A 32 8.56 -11.65 -23.82
C HIS A 32 9.77 -11.80 -24.73
N THR A 33 9.54 -12.00 -26.02
CA THR A 33 10.59 -12.03 -27.06
C THR A 33 10.95 -10.60 -27.51
N GLY A 34 11.06 -9.64 -26.59
CA GLY A 34 11.20 -8.22 -26.90
C GLY A 34 12.42 -7.55 -26.26
N THR A 35 12.67 -6.32 -26.67
CA THR A 35 13.66 -5.40 -26.09
C THR A 35 13.14 -4.71 -24.82
N ALA A 36 12.04 -5.18 -24.26
CA ALA A 36 11.37 -4.65 -23.09
C ALA A 36 11.32 -5.71 -21.96
N GLY A 37 11.28 -5.26 -20.74
CA GLY A 37 11.13 -6.08 -19.53
C GLY A 37 9.78 -5.86 -18.85
N ALA A 38 9.63 -6.44 -17.67
CA ALA A 38 8.48 -6.28 -16.79
C ALA A 38 8.91 -5.84 -15.40
N LEU A 39 7.96 -5.34 -14.62
CA LEU A 39 8.12 -4.98 -13.21
C LEU A 39 6.78 -5.22 -12.52
N GLU A 40 6.80 -5.89 -11.39
CA GLU A 40 5.68 -5.90 -10.47
C GLU A 40 5.79 -4.71 -9.50
N PHE A 41 4.74 -3.89 -9.43
CA PHE A 41 4.61 -2.83 -8.42
C PHE A 41 3.67 -3.36 -7.34
N GLU A 42 4.15 -3.45 -6.11
CA GLU A 42 3.37 -3.93 -4.97
C GLU A 42 3.24 -2.83 -3.91
N MET A 43 2.01 -2.60 -3.44
CA MET A 43 1.68 -1.66 -2.39
C MET A 43 1.25 -2.41 -1.14
N GLU A 44 2.17 -2.63 -0.21
CA GLU A 44 1.84 -3.20 1.09
C GLU A 44 1.10 -2.18 1.96
N HIS A 45 0.17 -2.64 2.78
CA HIS A 45 -0.53 -1.81 3.76
C HIS A 45 -0.15 -2.23 5.16
N THR A 46 0.17 -1.24 6.00
CA THR A 46 0.49 -1.44 7.41
C THR A 46 -0.40 -0.56 8.29
N PHE A 47 -0.53 -0.91 9.57
CA PHE A 47 -1.02 -0.03 10.61
C PHE A 47 0.03 0.00 11.72
N GLY A 48 0.74 1.12 11.83
CA GLY A 48 1.98 1.15 12.61
C GLY A 48 2.99 0.13 12.06
N VAL A 49 3.36 -0.84 12.89
CA VAL A 49 4.31 -1.92 12.52
C VAL A 49 3.61 -3.24 12.14
N SER A 50 2.29 -3.28 12.13
CA SER A 50 1.50 -4.49 11.87
C SER A 50 1.00 -4.52 10.44
N ALA A 51 0.97 -5.70 9.82
CA ALA A 51 0.29 -5.88 8.54
C ALA A 51 -1.19 -5.49 8.65
N PHE A 52 -1.67 -4.75 7.66
CA PHE A 52 -3.03 -4.22 7.67
C PHE A 52 -4.02 -5.20 7.02
N GLN A 53 -5.20 -5.30 7.60
CA GLN A 53 -6.35 -5.99 7.04
C GLN A 53 -7.64 -5.27 7.43
N VAL A 54 -8.59 -5.14 6.50
CA VAL A 54 -9.92 -4.62 6.81
C VAL A 54 -10.63 -5.51 7.85
N ASN A 55 -11.51 -4.91 8.62
CA ASN A 55 -12.27 -5.54 9.71
C ASN A 55 -11.41 -6.11 10.85
N THR A 56 -10.14 -5.72 10.91
CA THR A 56 -9.24 -6.05 12.02
C THR A 56 -9.13 -4.86 12.96
N PRO A 57 -9.25 -5.06 14.29
CA PRO A 57 -9.07 -3.98 15.25
C PRO A 57 -7.57 -3.68 15.43
N TYR A 58 -7.21 -2.41 15.33
CA TYR A 58 -5.89 -1.86 15.62
C TYR A 58 -6.00 -0.88 16.79
N VAL A 59 -4.89 -0.56 17.42
CA VAL A 59 -4.83 0.47 18.47
C VAL A 59 -3.94 1.60 17.95
N ASP A 60 -4.50 2.82 17.87
CA ASP A 60 -3.76 4.00 17.44
C ASP A 60 -2.84 4.55 18.55
N ALA A 61 -2.07 5.58 18.22
CA ALA A 61 -1.16 6.23 19.17
C ALA A 61 -1.85 6.87 20.39
N ASN A 62 -3.17 7.10 20.34
CA ASN A 62 -3.98 7.63 21.44
C ASN A 62 -4.52 6.52 22.34
N GLY A 63 -4.41 5.26 21.95
CA GLY A 63 -4.97 4.10 22.64
C GLY A 63 -6.41 3.77 22.21
N ASP A 64 -6.91 4.41 21.15
CA ASP A 64 -8.24 4.15 20.61
C ASP A 64 -8.23 2.94 19.66
N THR A 65 -9.32 2.18 19.70
CA THR A 65 -9.50 1.07 18.76
C THR A 65 -9.97 1.59 17.41
N VAL A 66 -9.21 1.30 16.36
CA VAL A 66 -9.49 1.66 14.96
C VAL A 66 -9.83 0.40 14.17
N ILE A 67 -10.91 0.43 13.42
CA ILE A 67 -11.32 -0.64 12.50
C ILE A 67 -11.66 0.00 11.16
N PHE A 68 -10.95 -0.39 10.10
CA PHE A 68 -11.33 -0.03 8.74
C PHE A 68 -12.28 -1.11 8.20
N SER A 69 -13.45 -0.72 7.73
CA SER A 69 -14.46 -1.65 7.17
C SER A 69 -14.32 -1.80 5.67
N SER A 70 -13.87 -0.75 4.98
CA SER A 70 -13.61 -0.75 3.54
C SER A 70 -12.65 0.38 3.17
N GLY A 71 -12.16 0.32 1.95
CA GLY A 71 -11.42 1.39 1.32
C GLY A 71 -10.93 0.99 -0.05
N ASN A 72 -10.80 1.97 -0.91
CA ASN A 72 -10.13 1.83 -2.19
C ASN A 72 -9.46 3.14 -2.58
N TYR A 73 -8.48 3.06 -3.45
CA TYR A 73 -7.85 4.20 -4.10
C TYR A 73 -7.25 3.77 -5.43
N TYR A 74 -6.91 4.75 -6.26
CA TYR A 74 -6.31 4.51 -7.56
C TYR A 74 -4.85 4.94 -7.56
N ILE A 75 -4.01 4.16 -8.23
CA ILE A 75 -2.67 4.57 -8.65
C ILE A 75 -2.64 4.71 -10.16
N SER A 76 -1.94 5.72 -10.63
CA SER A 76 -1.78 6.02 -12.07
C SER A 76 -0.47 6.75 -12.32
N HIS A 77 -0.12 7.01 -13.59
CA HIS A 77 1.09 7.74 -13.95
C HIS A 77 2.36 7.21 -13.28
N ILE A 78 2.49 5.87 -13.22
CA ILE A 78 3.69 5.27 -12.63
C ILE A 78 4.87 5.57 -13.53
N ARG A 79 5.83 6.35 -13.03
CA ARG A 79 7.04 6.78 -13.72
C ARG A 79 8.26 6.12 -13.10
N LEU A 80 9.03 5.41 -13.90
CA LEU A 80 10.34 4.91 -13.50
C LEU A 80 11.39 5.92 -13.95
N ILE A 81 12.16 6.45 -13.01
CA ILE A 81 13.12 7.52 -13.23
C ILE A 81 14.48 6.91 -13.56
N LYS A 82 15.06 7.30 -14.69
CA LYS A 82 16.39 6.86 -15.14
C LYS A 82 17.51 7.66 -14.47
N THR A 83 18.72 7.13 -14.57
CA THR A 83 19.94 7.77 -14.04
C THR A 83 20.23 9.16 -14.65
N ASP A 84 19.73 9.43 -15.86
CA ASP A 84 19.88 10.73 -16.53
C ASP A 84 18.75 11.73 -16.23
N GLY A 85 17.79 11.33 -15.36
CA GLY A 85 16.63 12.13 -14.97
C GLY A 85 15.46 12.04 -15.96
N SER A 86 15.60 11.38 -17.10
CA SER A 86 14.46 11.04 -17.95
C SER A 86 13.62 9.96 -17.29
N TYR A 87 12.41 9.71 -17.78
CA TYR A 87 11.54 8.69 -17.20
C TYR A 87 10.80 7.87 -18.27
N TYR A 88 10.44 6.67 -17.89
CA TYR A 88 9.40 5.89 -18.55
C TYR A 88 8.10 6.06 -17.76
N GLU A 89 6.99 6.29 -18.43
CA GLU A 89 5.67 6.40 -17.81
C GLU A 89 4.75 5.29 -18.31
N SER A 90 4.17 4.56 -17.37
CA SER A 90 3.13 3.59 -17.66
C SER A 90 1.78 4.27 -17.83
N ALA A 91 1.02 3.87 -18.85
CA ALA A 91 -0.36 4.33 -19.04
C ALA A 91 -1.38 3.61 -18.14
N LEU A 92 -0.92 2.74 -17.23
CA LEU A 92 -1.80 2.00 -16.34
C LEU A 92 -2.47 2.92 -15.34
N THR A 93 -3.77 2.66 -15.12
CA THR A 93 -4.52 3.11 -13.96
C THR A 93 -5.05 1.87 -13.28
N HIS A 94 -4.77 1.73 -11.99
CA HIS A 94 -5.10 0.53 -11.22
C HIS A 94 -5.82 0.89 -9.94
N GLU A 95 -6.91 0.18 -9.65
CA GLU A 95 -7.64 0.29 -8.39
C GLU A 95 -7.05 -0.66 -7.36
N ILE A 96 -6.65 -0.12 -6.23
CA ILE A 96 -6.29 -0.90 -5.04
C ILE A 96 -7.50 -0.91 -4.11
N ASN A 97 -8.05 -2.11 -3.85
CA ASN A 97 -9.15 -2.34 -2.95
C ASN A 97 -8.64 -3.04 -1.69
N LEU A 98 -8.73 -2.37 -0.55
CA LEU A 98 -8.18 -2.85 0.73
C LEU A 98 -8.79 -4.18 1.20
N ALA A 99 -9.97 -4.55 0.70
CA ALA A 99 -10.62 -5.83 1.00
C ALA A 99 -10.15 -6.98 0.08
N ILE A 100 -9.39 -6.68 -0.98
CA ILE A 100 -8.93 -7.65 -1.98
C ILE A 100 -7.40 -7.62 -2.02
N PRO A 101 -6.71 -8.50 -1.26
CA PRO A 101 -5.25 -8.44 -1.16
C PRO A 101 -4.52 -8.45 -2.51
N GLY A 102 -4.99 -9.24 -3.48
CA GLY A 102 -4.41 -9.29 -4.81
C GLY A 102 -4.54 -8.01 -5.64
N SER A 103 -5.36 -7.02 -5.21
CA SER A 103 -5.44 -5.72 -5.88
C SER A 103 -4.27 -4.79 -5.53
N ALA A 104 -3.48 -5.14 -4.53
CA ALA A 104 -2.33 -4.34 -4.11
C ALA A 104 -1.11 -4.52 -5.03
N SER A 105 -1.17 -5.45 -5.97
CA SER A 105 -0.10 -5.75 -6.92
C SER A 105 -0.50 -5.38 -8.36
N VAL A 106 0.42 -4.81 -9.11
CA VAL A 106 0.24 -4.34 -10.49
C VAL A 106 1.39 -4.81 -11.36
N ASP A 107 1.10 -5.65 -12.34
CA ASP A 107 2.07 -6.05 -13.34
C ASP A 107 2.22 -4.95 -14.42
N MET A 108 3.43 -4.47 -14.58
CA MET A 108 3.82 -3.52 -15.61
C MET A 108 4.63 -4.26 -16.68
N ALA A 109 4.12 -4.28 -17.91
CA ALA A 109 4.81 -4.85 -19.06
C ALA A 109 5.41 -3.74 -19.95
N ASP A 110 6.21 -4.18 -20.92
CA ASP A 110 6.76 -3.31 -21.97
C ASP A 110 7.62 -2.13 -21.46
N ILE A 111 8.25 -2.33 -20.30
CA ILE A 111 9.18 -1.34 -19.75
C ILE A 111 10.47 -1.38 -20.56
N PRO A 112 10.95 -0.24 -21.10
CA PRO A 112 12.21 -0.19 -21.82
C PRO A 112 13.36 -0.71 -20.96
N ASN A 113 14.21 -1.54 -21.55
CA ASN A 113 15.43 -2.01 -20.88
C ASN A 113 16.29 -0.82 -20.46
N GLY A 114 16.90 -0.94 -19.30
CA GLY A 114 17.78 0.12 -18.78
C GLY A 114 17.81 0.17 -17.28
N ASP A 115 18.53 1.18 -16.79
CA ASP A 115 18.80 1.39 -15.38
C ASP A 115 17.94 2.52 -14.85
N TYR A 116 17.20 2.23 -13.77
CA TYR A 116 16.29 3.14 -13.10
C TYR A 116 16.73 3.34 -11.64
N THR A 117 16.55 4.54 -11.13
CA THR A 117 17.00 4.93 -9.78
C THR A 117 15.86 5.33 -8.85
N GLY A 118 14.65 5.46 -9.38
CA GLY A 118 13.52 5.86 -8.57
C GLY A 118 12.18 5.63 -9.25
N VAL A 119 11.13 5.80 -8.47
CA VAL A 119 9.74 5.75 -8.92
C VAL A 119 8.98 6.99 -8.47
N GLN A 120 8.07 7.45 -9.30
CA GLN A 120 7.03 8.41 -8.98
C GLN A 120 5.69 7.88 -9.50
N PHE A 121 4.60 8.14 -8.82
CA PHE A 121 3.26 7.80 -9.30
C PHE A 121 2.24 8.82 -8.82
N ALA A 122 1.02 8.74 -9.31
CA ALA A 122 -0.08 9.56 -8.83
C ALA A 122 -1.07 8.72 -8.05
N LEU A 123 -1.62 9.30 -6.99
CA LEU A 123 -2.91 8.84 -6.46
C LEU A 123 -4.04 9.46 -7.28
N GLY A 124 -5.03 8.63 -7.63
CA GLY A 124 -6.20 9.04 -8.39
C GLY A 124 -6.13 8.74 -9.87
N THR A 125 -7.09 9.27 -10.60
CA THR A 125 -7.25 9.12 -12.05
C THR A 125 -7.42 10.50 -12.69
N GLU A 126 -7.13 10.64 -13.98
CA GLU A 126 -7.39 11.88 -14.72
C GLU A 126 -8.87 12.20 -14.90
N THR A 127 -9.74 11.20 -14.75
CA THR A 127 -11.18 11.30 -15.04
C THR A 127 -12.06 11.49 -13.82
N SER A 128 -11.50 11.31 -12.62
CA SER A 128 -12.21 11.48 -11.35
C SER A 128 -11.45 12.43 -10.44
N ALA A 129 -12.18 13.33 -9.81
CA ALA A 129 -11.63 14.19 -8.77
C ALA A 129 -11.61 13.50 -7.39
N VAL A 130 -12.31 12.37 -7.22
CA VAL A 130 -12.23 11.50 -6.04
C VAL A 130 -11.18 10.44 -6.32
N PHE A 131 -10.13 10.37 -5.51
CA PHE A 131 -8.97 9.51 -5.71
C PHE A 131 -8.99 8.24 -4.89
N GLY A 132 -9.81 8.22 -3.85
CA GLY A 132 -10.00 7.08 -2.99
C GLY A 132 -10.95 7.41 -1.85
N ASN A 133 -11.39 6.38 -1.19
CA ASN A 133 -12.18 6.49 0.02
C ASN A 133 -11.74 5.45 1.05
N VAL A 134 -11.98 5.75 2.31
CA VAL A 134 -11.87 4.79 3.41
C VAL A 134 -13.00 5.01 4.39
N SER A 135 -13.54 3.91 4.92
CA SER A 135 -14.56 3.96 5.97
C SER A 135 -14.27 2.97 7.09
N GLY A 136 -14.82 3.24 8.26
CA GLY A 136 -14.58 2.40 9.43
C GLY A 136 -15.12 3.01 10.72
N SER A 137 -14.44 2.70 11.83
CA SER A 137 -14.76 3.29 13.13
C SER A 137 -13.49 3.51 13.97
N VAL A 138 -13.54 4.54 14.84
CA VAL A 138 -12.56 4.77 15.91
C VAL A 138 -13.32 4.92 17.21
N ALA A 139 -12.94 4.17 18.25
CA ALA A 139 -13.64 4.11 19.54
C ALA A 139 -15.18 3.93 19.39
N ASN A 140 -15.61 3.12 18.41
CA ASN A 140 -17.00 2.88 17.97
C ASN A 140 -17.71 4.07 17.27
N ALA A 141 -17.06 5.20 17.05
CA ALA A 141 -17.59 6.28 16.21
C ALA A 141 -17.24 5.97 14.73
N ALA A 142 -18.27 5.92 13.87
CA ALA A 142 -18.06 5.67 12.46
C ALA A 142 -17.37 6.84 11.76
N PHE A 143 -16.56 6.55 10.74
CA PHE A 143 -16.00 7.54 9.82
C PHE A 143 -16.17 7.09 8.36
N ASP A 144 -16.23 8.10 7.46
CA ASP A 144 -16.30 7.90 6.02
C ASP A 144 -15.59 9.09 5.32
N TYR A 145 -14.45 8.83 4.70
CA TYR A 145 -13.53 9.84 4.18
C TYR A 145 -13.26 9.63 2.70
N GLU A 146 -13.38 10.72 1.93
CA GLU A 146 -13.03 10.77 0.53
C GLU A 146 -11.79 11.65 0.32
N ALA A 147 -10.80 11.10 -0.40
CA ALA A 147 -9.65 11.86 -0.88
C ALA A 147 -10.00 12.55 -2.19
N TYR A 148 -9.76 13.86 -2.28
CA TYR A 148 -10.19 14.68 -3.40
C TYR A 148 -9.13 15.69 -3.82
N ASN A 149 -9.03 15.93 -5.13
CA ASN A 149 -8.29 17.05 -5.70
C ASN A 149 -8.99 17.54 -6.97
N ALA A 150 -9.45 18.79 -6.96
CA ALA A 150 -10.12 19.43 -8.10
C ALA A 150 -9.24 19.53 -9.37
N ASN A 151 -7.93 19.46 -9.22
CA ASN A 151 -6.95 19.64 -10.32
C ASN A 151 -6.54 18.30 -10.99
N GLY A 152 -7.18 17.19 -10.66
CA GLY A 152 -6.85 15.86 -11.19
C GLY A 152 -5.85 15.10 -10.32
N ALA A 153 -5.30 13.99 -10.82
CA ALA A 153 -4.43 13.09 -10.09
C ALA A 153 -3.24 13.80 -9.42
N ALA A 154 -3.05 13.54 -8.13
CA ALA A 154 -1.98 14.15 -7.34
C ALA A 154 -0.72 13.27 -7.40
N LEU A 155 0.37 13.83 -7.96
CA LEU A 155 1.66 13.14 -8.01
C LEU A 155 2.28 13.02 -6.61
N THR A 156 2.80 11.83 -6.30
CA THR A 156 3.65 11.62 -5.13
C THR A 156 5.04 12.24 -5.35
N SER A 157 5.81 12.30 -4.30
CA SER A 157 7.25 12.57 -4.42
C SER A 157 7.94 11.44 -5.17
N ILE A 158 9.14 11.74 -5.73
CA ILE A 158 10.02 10.70 -6.28
C ILE A 158 10.61 9.92 -5.11
N PHE A 159 10.46 8.60 -5.14
CA PHE A 159 11.10 7.68 -4.22
C PHE A 159 12.39 7.19 -4.86
N ASP A 160 13.52 7.53 -4.25
CA ASP A 160 14.84 7.04 -4.65
C ASP A 160 15.04 5.61 -4.15
N PHE A 161 15.47 4.71 -5.01
CA PHE A 161 15.72 3.31 -4.63
C PHE A 161 17.00 3.12 -3.80
N GLY A 162 17.88 4.12 -3.74
CA GLY A 162 19.20 3.98 -3.11
C GLY A 162 20.13 2.99 -3.81
N SER A 163 19.64 2.36 -4.88
CA SER A 163 20.34 1.38 -5.73
C SER A 163 19.82 1.49 -7.15
N VAL A 164 20.46 0.78 -8.08
CA VAL A 164 20.01 0.74 -9.48
C VAL A 164 19.10 -0.46 -9.68
N LEU A 165 17.90 -0.22 -10.19
CA LEU A 165 17.00 -1.24 -10.73
C LEU A 165 17.31 -1.43 -12.22
N SER A 166 17.87 -2.58 -12.58
CA SER A 166 18.14 -2.91 -13.99
C SER A 166 16.99 -3.74 -14.56
N ILE A 167 16.26 -3.15 -15.51
CA ILE A 167 15.23 -3.84 -16.27
C ILE A 167 15.86 -4.46 -17.50
N ALA A 168 15.73 -5.78 -17.63
CA ALA A 168 16.23 -6.58 -18.74
C ALA A 168 15.12 -7.52 -19.27
N PRO A 169 15.24 -8.06 -20.50
CA PRO A 169 14.31 -9.05 -20.99
C PRO A 169 14.28 -10.27 -20.04
N ASN A 170 13.10 -10.77 -19.74
CA ASN A 170 12.87 -11.92 -18.84
C ASN A 170 13.25 -11.68 -17.36
N ALA A 171 13.59 -10.47 -16.96
CA ALA A 171 13.63 -10.10 -15.56
C ALA A 171 12.23 -9.61 -15.15
N ALA A 172 11.78 -10.00 -13.97
CA ALA A 172 10.54 -9.54 -13.36
C ALA A 172 10.84 -9.09 -11.91
N PRO A 173 11.57 -7.98 -11.74
CA PRO A 173 11.82 -7.44 -10.40
C PRO A 173 10.51 -6.98 -9.76
N VAL A 174 10.49 -6.96 -8.42
CA VAL A 174 9.37 -6.46 -7.64
C VAL A 174 9.76 -5.19 -6.91
N LEU A 175 8.96 -4.16 -7.08
CA LEU A 175 9.08 -2.87 -6.39
C LEU A 175 8.09 -2.84 -5.21
N HIS A 176 8.60 -2.90 -4.00
CA HIS A 176 7.79 -2.85 -2.79
C HIS A 176 7.66 -1.43 -2.26
N MET A 177 6.43 -0.98 -2.17
CA MET A 177 6.00 0.26 -1.53
C MET A 177 5.14 -0.09 -0.31
N SER A 178 5.06 0.80 0.66
CA SER A 178 4.20 0.65 1.83
C SER A 178 3.35 1.89 2.04
N MET A 179 2.10 1.71 2.46
CA MET A 179 1.21 2.76 2.94
C MET A 179 0.83 2.49 4.41
N ASN A 180 1.23 3.38 5.32
CA ASN A 180 0.84 3.27 6.73
C ASN A 180 -0.55 3.88 6.95
N MET A 181 -1.54 3.03 7.18
CA MET A 181 -2.95 3.41 7.36
C MET A 181 -3.20 4.24 8.64
N GLU A 182 -2.34 4.13 9.66
CA GLU A 182 -2.42 4.99 10.85
C GLU A 182 -2.16 6.46 10.50
N SER A 183 -1.26 6.71 9.54
CA SER A 183 -0.89 8.07 9.10
C SER A 183 -2.02 8.83 8.41
N LEU A 184 -3.09 8.15 7.99
CA LEU A 184 -4.27 8.78 7.38
C LEU A 184 -4.96 9.75 8.35
N PHE A 185 -4.85 9.52 9.66
CA PHE A 185 -5.43 10.35 10.71
C PHE A 185 -4.49 11.48 11.20
N ALA A 186 -3.48 11.84 10.43
CA ALA A 186 -2.56 12.94 10.73
C ALA A 186 -3.19 14.32 10.49
N ASN A 187 -2.45 15.38 10.87
CA ASN A 187 -2.75 16.78 10.55
C ASN A 187 -4.17 17.25 10.90
N GLY A 188 -4.71 16.75 12.02
CA GLY A 188 -6.04 17.13 12.51
C GLY A 188 -7.21 16.41 11.84
N ILE A 189 -6.95 15.53 10.87
CA ILE A 189 -7.94 14.64 10.29
C ILE A 189 -8.11 13.45 11.25
N THR A 190 -9.11 13.52 12.11
CA THR A 190 -9.40 12.43 13.06
C THR A 190 -10.90 12.16 13.13
N PRO A 191 -11.34 10.94 13.33
CA PRO A 191 -12.77 10.61 13.50
C PRO A 191 -13.44 11.28 14.71
N ALA A 192 -12.64 11.67 15.70
CA ALA A 192 -13.14 12.45 16.83
C ALA A 192 -13.61 13.87 16.42
N VAL A 193 -13.03 14.43 15.35
CA VAL A 193 -13.35 15.76 14.81
C VAL A 193 -14.30 15.65 13.61
N TYR A 194 -14.06 14.68 12.73
CA TYR A 194 -14.81 14.50 11.50
C TYR A 194 -15.35 13.05 11.43
N SER A 195 -16.68 12.90 11.41
CA SER A 195 -17.31 11.61 11.11
C SER A 195 -17.41 11.35 9.60
N THR A 196 -17.43 12.42 8.81
CA THR A 196 -17.49 12.35 7.34
C THR A 196 -16.63 13.46 6.76
N ILE A 197 -15.84 13.11 5.74
CA ILE A 197 -15.10 14.04 4.89
C ILE A 197 -15.56 13.78 3.47
N ALA A 198 -16.38 14.69 2.94
CA ALA A 198 -16.90 14.61 1.59
C ALA A 198 -15.95 15.25 0.58
N ALA A 199 -15.94 14.74 -0.64
CA ALA A 199 -15.19 15.31 -1.76
C ALA A 199 -15.48 16.80 -1.95
N GLY A 200 -14.43 17.55 -2.28
CA GLY A 200 -14.51 19.00 -2.56
C GLY A 200 -14.43 19.89 -1.31
N THR A 201 -14.15 19.32 -0.15
CA THR A 201 -13.85 20.08 1.08
C THR A 201 -12.34 20.26 1.27
N THR A 202 -11.93 21.26 2.06
CA THR A 202 -10.52 21.45 2.44
C THR A 202 -9.98 20.24 3.21
N GLU A 203 -10.84 19.59 3.99
CA GLU A 203 -10.52 18.41 4.75
C GLU A 203 -10.24 17.21 3.82
N SER A 204 -10.96 17.09 2.71
CA SER A 204 -10.70 16.02 1.72
C SER A 204 -9.37 16.20 0.97
N GLU A 205 -8.94 17.44 0.72
CA GLU A 205 -7.61 17.73 0.20
C GLU A 205 -6.50 17.46 1.24
N SER A 206 -6.79 17.78 2.52
CA SER A 206 -5.89 17.46 3.63
C SER A 206 -5.77 15.94 3.83
N PHE A 207 -6.87 15.21 3.70
CA PHE A 207 -6.88 13.75 3.76
C PHE A 207 -6.06 13.13 2.62
N LEU A 208 -6.18 13.65 1.38
CA LEU A 208 -5.32 13.25 0.28
C LEU A 208 -3.84 13.49 0.59
N THR A 209 -3.52 14.64 1.20
CA THR A 209 -2.14 14.95 1.62
C THR A 209 -1.62 13.93 2.64
N ASN A 210 -2.46 13.49 3.58
CA ASN A 210 -2.11 12.45 4.53
C ASN A 210 -1.88 11.10 3.82
N MET A 211 -2.72 10.73 2.84
CA MET A 211 -2.52 9.52 2.03
C MET A 211 -1.18 9.55 1.30
N LEU A 212 -0.85 10.67 0.65
CA LEU A 212 0.44 10.84 -0.04
C LEU A 212 1.62 10.72 0.94
N GLY A 213 1.50 11.33 2.12
CA GLY A 213 2.52 11.28 3.18
C GLY A 213 2.65 9.93 3.89
N ALA A 214 1.64 9.07 3.77
CA ALA A 214 1.63 7.73 4.36
C ALA A 214 2.45 6.71 3.55
N ILE A 215 2.85 7.06 2.31
CA ILE A 215 3.52 6.16 1.38
C ILE A 215 5.03 6.26 1.53
N THR A 216 5.68 5.11 1.56
CA THR A 216 7.15 4.97 1.60
C THR A 216 7.63 3.90 0.62
N PHE A 217 8.85 4.07 0.13
CA PHE A 217 9.56 2.99 -0.57
C PHE A 217 10.18 2.06 0.46
N GLU A 218 10.02 0.75 0.28
CA GLU A 218 10.58 -0.26 1.16
C GLU A 218 11.86 -0.87 0.58
N HIS A 219 11.75 -1.57 -0.53
CA HIS A 219 12.89 -2.25 -1.17
C HIS A 219 12.59 -2.74 -2.58
N LEU A 220 13.65 -3.22 -3.26
CA LEU A 220 13.58 -3.90 -4.54
C LEU A 220 13.95 -5.38 -4.37
N HIS A 221 13.18 -6.27 -4.98
CA HIS A 221 13.59 -7.63 -5.31
C HIS A 221 14.02 -7.68 -6.78
N GLN A 222 15.25 -8.18 -7.04
CA GLN A 222 15.82 -8.32 -8.38
C GLN A 222 16.20 -9.78 -8.66
#